data_e4f8a60b8c092722b2f3a1dbfd702cef
#
_entry.id   e4f8a60b8c092722b2f3a1dbfd702cef
#
_cell.length_a   1.000
_cell.length_b   1.000
_cell.length_c   1.000
_cell.angle_alpha   90.00
_cell.angle_beta   90.00
_cell.angle_gamma   90.00
#
_symmetry.space_group_name_H-M   'P 1'
#
loop_
_entity.id
_entity.type
_entity.pdbx_description
1 polymer ?
#
loop_
_entity_poly.entity_id
_entity_poly.type
_entity_poly.pdbx_seq_one_letter_code
_entity_poly.pdbx_strand_id
1 'polypeptide(L)'
;WTPPTASTDLDIAYYEIRYQNVTSGALWNNSTNLIRVTRRKSDNAIVNSRTGAFLIKAIDKTGNESNAETIIYTNIANVFNYTDISTTTETISLLTSASQMDSTYPLCVKEDSSGDTVLALDTITDFDDTVGNWDSVEGNFELGGTDTTSNPTYSTANRDGLGYYDFANSISLSGIFDGTVQPTITLDHEDPYDQFDSGRGFAFFDDAHAPFDGSEPSHAFHKVQIAVSNTSLGDATTYQDISSSATHQFRYAKFRLRLTNDDYKTSSKVTGLSVKLGMENRTASGADIVSGTGTKAVTFANAFYATPSLGVAVQNMASGDTYTISSKSATGFSIAFVNSSASGVDRTFDYVAKGYGLTP
;
A
#
# COMPACT_ATOMS: atom_id res chain seq x y z
N TRP A 1 16.54 7.32 -18.27
CA TRP A 1 16.88 8.64 -18.85
C TRP A 1 18.39 8.85 -18.84
N THR A 2 18.85 9.77 -19.65
CA THR A 2 20.27 10.13 -19.66
C THR A 2 20.45 11.44 -18.88
N PRO A 3 21.21 11.42 -17.80
CA PRO A 3 21.50 12.65 -17.04
C PRO A 3 22.30 13.64 -17.90
N PRO A 4 22.09 14.94 -17.73
CA PRO A 4 22.91 15.93 -18.40
C PRO A 4 24.38 15.78 -18.02
N THR A 5 25.26 15.97 -19.00
CA THR A 5 26.72 15.87 -18.82
C THR A 5 27.41 17.23 -18.84
N ALA A 6 26.70 18.29 -19.25
CA ALA A 6 27.27 19.62 -19.34
C ALA A 6 27.55 20.23 -17.96
N SER A 7 28.60 21.03 -17.87
CA SER A 7 28.95 21.77 -16.67
C SER A 7 27.91 22.84 -16.31
N THR A 8 27.04 23.20 -17.25
CA THR A 8 25.94 24.16 -17.07
C THR A 8 24.74 23.56 -16.33
N ASP A 9 24.67 22.24 -16.20
CA ASP A 9 23.53 21.55 -15.58
C ASP A 9 23.89 21.10 -14.15
N LEU A 10 24.81 21.83 -13.50
CA LEU A 10 25.26 21.55 -12.14
C LEU A 10 24.22 21.93 -11.07
N ASP A 11 23.18 22.61 -11.46
CA ASP A 11 22.11 23.11 -10.62
C ASP A 11 20.90 22.19 -10.48
N ILE A 12 20.91 21.01 -11.14
CA ILE A 12 19.85 20.03 -10.95
C ILE A 12 19.82 19.55 -9.48
N ALA A 13 18.67 19.76 -8.84
CA ALA A 13 18.41 19.31 -7.50
C ALA A 13 17.96 17.84 -7.50
N TYR A 14 16.96 17.50 -8.30
CA TYR A 14 16.41 16.16 -8.38
C TYR A 14 15.72 15.89 -9.72
N TYR A 15 15.38 14.63 -9.98
CA TYR A 15 14.46 14.23 -11.03
C TYR A 15 13.12 13.88 -10.39
N GLU A 16 12.04 14.49 -10.86
CA GLU A 16 10.70 14.14 -10.45
C GLU A 16 10.09 13.18 -11.45
N ILE A 17 9.60 12.06 -10.94
CA ILE A 17 8.92 11.04 -11.72
C ILE A 17 7.45 11.05 -11.32
N ARG A 18 6.59 11.32 -12.29
CA ARG A 18 5.14 11.32 -12.16
C ARG A 18 4.52 10.14 -12.88
N TYR A 19 3.31 9.82 -12.52
CA TYR A 19 2.53 8.74 -13.13
C TYR A 19 1.14 9.23 -13.52
N GLN A 20 0.68 8.76 -14.67
CA GLN A 20 -0.69 8.93 -15.13
C GLN A 20 -1.23 7.60 -15.67
N ASN A 21 -2.44 7.23 -15.26
CA ASN A 21 -3.09 5.97 -15.70
C ASN A 21 -3.70 6.14 -17.10
N VAL A 22 -2.84 6.37 -18.09
CA VAL A 22 -3.21 6.46 -19.51
C VAL A 22 -2.13 5.80 -20.36
N THR A 23 -2.52 5.21 -21.47
CA THR A 23 -1.60 4.52 -22.41
C THR A 23 -1.18 5.38 -23.59
N SER A 24 -1.66 6.62 -23.67
CA SER A 24 -1.27 7.63 -24.64
C SER A 24 -1.71 9.02 -24.17
N GLY A 25 -1.10 10.07 -24.73
CA GLY A 25 -1.50 11.46 -24.47
C GLY A 25 -1.32 11.91 -23.01
N ALA A 26 -0.36 11.35 -22.29
CA ALA A 26 -0.04 11.79 -20.93
C ALA A 26 0.47 13.23 -20.92
N LEU A 27 0.06 13.98 -19.89
CA LEU A 27 0.47 15.35 -19.67
C LEU A 27 1.03 15.52 -18.26
N TRP A 28 2.13 16.27 -18.13
CA TRP A 28 2.77 16.53 -16.85
C TRP A 28 1.81 17.07 -15.78
N ASN A 29 1.00 18.05 -16.13
CA ASN A 29 0.07 18.69 -15.20
C ASN A 29 -1.12 17.81 -14.76
N ASN A 30 -1.37 16.71 -15.49
CA ASN A 30 -2.43 15.76 -15.18
C ASN A 30 -1.91 14.49 -14.51
N SER A 31 -0.63 14.45 -14.19
CA SER A 31 0.05 13.32 -13.59
C SER A 31 0.29 13.55 -12.08
N THR A 32 0.33 12.47 -11.31
CA THR A 32 0.60 12.50 -9.87
C THR A 32 2.06 12.21 -9.60
N ASN A 33 2.64 12.91 -8.62
CA ASN A 33 4.00 12.64 -8.17
C ASN A 33 4.10 11.19 -7.66
N LEU A 34 5.14 10.49 -8.10
CA LEU A 34 5.40 9.11 -7.72
C LEU A 34 6.65 8.99 -6.86
N ILE A 35 7.75 9.63 -7.27
CA ILE A 35 9.05 9.59 -6.58
C ILE A 35 9.92 10.74 -7.04
N ARG A 36 10.76 11.24 -6.13
CA ARG A 36 11.87 12.15 -6.43
C ARG A 36 13.19 11.42 -6.31
N VAL A 37 14.07 11.59 -7.28
CA VAL A 37 15.42 11.01 -7.31
C VAL A 37 16.43 12.11 -7.15
N THR A 38 16.98 12.25 -5.97
CA THR A 38 17.86 13.37 -5.57
C THR A 38 19.29 13.27 -6.12
N ARG A 39 19.68 12.13 -6.67
CA ARG A 39 21.01 11.99 -7.28
C ARG A 39 21.04 12.60 -8.67
N ARG A 40 21.71 13.75 -8.82
CA ARG A 40 21.89 14.46 -10.10
C ARG A 40 22.42 13.59 -11.26
N LYS A 41 23.27 12.61 -10.98
CA LYS A 41 23.81 11.69 -11.98
C LYS A 41 23.06 10.37 -12.06
N SER A 42 21.88 10.29 -11.46
CA SER A 42 21.07 9.07 -11.57
C SER A 42 20.48 8.95 -12.96
N ASP A 43 20.59 7.78 -13.54
CA ASP A 43 20.06 7.40 -14.85
C ASP A 43 18.89 6.43 -14.73
N ASN A 44 18.53 6.05 -13.52
CA ASN A 44 17.48 5.08 -13.26
C ASN A 44 16.73 5.37 -11.97
N ALA A 45 15.53 4.82 -11.88
CA ALA A 45 14.74 4.74 -10.66
C ALA A 45 13.94 3.43 -10.67
N ILE A 46 13.71 2.87 -9.50
CA ILE A 46 12.88 1.69 -9.35
C ILE A 46 11.48 2.15 -8.95
N VAL A 47 10.51 1.84 -9.79
CA VAL A 47 9.10 2.15 -9.55
C VAL A 47 8.26 0.89 -9.68
N ASN A 48 7.09 0.89 -9.04
CA ASN A 48 6.18 -0.23 -9.16
C ASN A 48 5.74 -0.43 -10.61
N SER A 49 5.78 -1.69 -11.03
CA SER A 49 5.28 -2.12 -12.34
C SER A 49 3.77 -1.88 -12.44
N ARG A 50 3.34 -1.04 -13.37
CA ARG A 50 1.92 -0.77 -13.65
C ARG A 50 1.74 -0.29 -15.09
N THR A 51 0.57 -0.55 -15.66
CA THR A 51 0.19 0.01 -16.96
C THR A 51 -0.08 1.49 -16.84
N GLY A 52 0.45 2.30 -17.73
CA GLY A 52 0.25 3.75 -17.75
C GLY A 52 1.46 4.50 -18.28
N ALA A 53 1.51 5.79 -18.06
CA ALA A 53 2.59 6.68 -18.44
C ALA A 53 3.42 7.08 -17.23
N PHE A 54 4.73 6.99 -17.36
CA PHE A 54 5.71 7.57 -16.44
C PHE A 54 6.34 8.78 -17.11
N LEU A 55 6.28 9.91 -16.43
CA LEU A 55 6.79 11.19 -16.91
C LEU A 55 7.95 11.60 -16.01
N ILE A 56 9.05 12.08 -16.61
CA ILE A 56 10.26 12.45 -15.87
C ILE A 56 10.66 13.86 -16.30
N LYS A 57 10.89 14.75 -15.32
CA LYS A 57 11.52 16.04 -15.50
C LYS A 57 12.69 16.24 -14.55
N ALA A 58 13.68 17.00 -14.95
CA ALA A 58 14.70 17.53 -14.07
C ALA A 58 14.18 18.81 -13.43
N ILE A 59 14.43 18.96 -12.13
CA ILE A 59 14.13 20.15 -11.35
C ILE A 59 15.45 20.72 -10.86
N ASP A 60 15.66 22.02 -11.07
CA ASP A 60 16.84 22.70 -10.59
C ASP A 60 16.69 23.15 -9.12
N LYS A 61 17.77 23.72 -8.56
CA LYS A 61 17.78 24.21 -7.17
C LYS A 61 16.89 25.43 -6.94
N THR A 62 16.43 26.07 -7.99
CA THR A 62 15.50 27.20 -7.93
C THR A 62 14.06 26.82 -8.22
N GLY A 63 13.79 25.50 -8.34
CA GLY A 63 12.45 24.95 -8.56
C GLY A 63 11.97 25.01 -10.01
N ASN A 64 12.83 25.41 -10.97
CA ASN A 64 12.43 25.39 -12.36
C ASN A 64 12.45 23.97 -12.93
N GLU A 65 11.41 23.64 -13.67
CA GLU A 65 11.29 22.36 -14.37
C GLU A 65 11.95 22.42 -15.75
N SER A 66 12.50 21.30 -16.21
CA SER A 66 12.94 21.16 -17.59
C SER A 66 11.79 21.44 -18.57
N ASN A 67 12.10 22.09 -19.72
CA ASN A 67 11.09 22.50 -20.69
C ASN A 67 10.28 21.31 -21.26
N ALA A 68 10.91 20.16 -21.39
CA ALA A 68 10.26 18.95 -21.88
C ALA A 68 10.37 17.81 -20.87
N GLU A 69 9.30 17.04 -20.77
CA GLU A 69 9.30 15.77 -20.06
C GLU A 69 9.71 14.62 -20.96
N THR A 70 10.35 13.62 -20.37
CA THR A 70 10.48 12.30 -21.00
C THR A 70 9.30 11.45 -20.58
N ILE A 71 8.57 10.90 -21.54
CA ILE A 71 7.38 10.07 -21.29
C ILE A 71 7.67 8.64 -21.71
N ILE A 72 7.41 7.69 -20.82
CA ILE A 72 7.48 6.26 -21.08
C ILE A 72 6.11 5.67 -20.88
N TYR A 73 5.51 5.10 -21.90
CA TYR A 73 4.27 4.35 -21.80
C TYR A 73 4.58 2.88 -21.55
N THR A 74 3.95 2.33 -20.55
CA THR A 74 4.01 0.91 -20.22
C THR A 74 2.64 0.30 -20.45
N ASN A 75 2.60 -0.79 -21.18
CA ASN A 75 1.43 -1.66 -21.28
C ASN A 75 1.83 -3.04 -20.75
N ILE A 76 1.78 -3.16 -19.44
CA ILE A 76 2.05 -4.42 -18.79
C ILE A 76 0.74 -5.19 -18.86
N ALA A 77 0.71 -6.21 -19.70
CA ALA A 77 -0.36 -7.19 -19.64
C ALA A 77 -0.45 -7.64 -18.18
N ASN A 78 -1.64 -7.55 -17.57
CA ASN A 78 -1.87 -8.07 -16.23
C ASN A 78 -1.50 -9.55 -16.23
N VAL A 79 -0.24 -9.84 -15.96
CA VAL A 79 0.28 -11.21 -15.83
C VAL A 79 -0.37 -11.86 -14.61
N PHE A 80 -0.82 -11.04 -13.65
CA PHE A 80 -1.54 -11.48 -12.47
C PHE A 80 -2.93 -10.82 -12.46
N ASN A 81 -3.92 -11.63 -12.72
CA ASN A 81 -5.31 -11.24 -12.57
C ASN A 81 -5.70 -11.56 -11.12
N TYR A 82 -5.76 -10.54 -10.28
CA TYR A 82 -6.16 -10.69 -8.89
C TYR A 82 -7.65 -10.39 -8.72
N THR A 83 -8.28 -11.13 -7.83
CA THR A 83 -9.60 -10.79 -7.31
C THR A 83 -9.43 -10.12 -5.95
N ASP A 84 -10.01 -8.95 -5.79
CA ASP A 84 -10.04 -8.23 -4.53
C ASP A 84 -10.97 -8.97 -3.55
N ILE A 85 -10.43 -9.33 -2.39
CA ILE A 85 -11.13 -10.12 -1.38
C ILE A 85 -11.72 -9.23 -0.30
N SER A 86 -10.93 -8.30 0.19
CA SER A 86 -11.34 -7.36 1.21
C SER A 86 -10.53 -6.08 1.14
N THR A 87 -11.12 -5.00 1.63
CA THR A 87 -10.44 -3.74 1.88
C THR A 87 -10.68 -3.37 3.34
N THR A 88 -9.61 -3.19 4.09
CA THR A 88 -9.64 -2.67 5.44
C THR A 88 -9.35 -1.19 5.35
N THR A 89 -10.30 -0.35 5.77
CA THR A 89 -10.18 1.11 5.75
C THR A 89 -10.27 1.64 7.16
N GLU A 90 -9.31 2.45 7.56
CA GLU A 90 -9.36 3.21 8.81
C GLU A 90 -10.06 4.55 8.54
N THR A 91 -11.21 4.76 9.17
CA THR A 91 -11.96 6.02 9.10
C THR A 91 -11.30 7.08 9.98
N ILE A 92 -11.58 8.35 9.77
CA ILE A 92 -11.07 9.46 10.60
C ILE A 92 -11.32 9.21 12.08
N SER A 93 -12.51 8.73 12.44
CA SER A 93 -12.85 8.41 13.83
C SER A 93 -12.02 7.27 14.44
N LEU A 94 -11.53 6.34 13.61
CA LEU A 94 -10.60 5.29 14.03
C LEU A 94 -9.17 5.82 14.12
N LEU A 95 -8.73 6.63 13.14
CA LEU A 95 -7.41 7.26 13.15
C LEU A 95 -7.18 8.13 14.39
N THR A 96 -8.22 8.72 14.94
CA THR A 96 -8.15 9.56 16.14
C THR A 96 -8.32 8.79 17.46
N SER A 97 -8.50 7.47 17.39
CA SER A 97 -8.72 6.66 18.59
C SER A 97 -7.42 6.38 19.31
N ALA A 98 -7.30 6.87 20.55
CA ALA A 98 -6.14 6.62 21.40
C ALA A 98 -5.88 5.12 21.65
N SER A 99 -6.90 4.27 21.55
CA SER A 99 -6.76 2.81 21.74
C SER A 99 -5.99 2.11 20.61
N GLN A 100 -5.82 2.77 19.47
CA GLN A 100 -5.07 2.25 18.32
C GLN A 100 -3.62 2.76 18.29
N MET A 101 -3.27 3.69 19.15
CA MET A 101 -1.90 4.21 19.24
C MET A 101 -1.05 3.32 20.12
N ASP A 102 0.19 3.09 19.71
CA ASP A 102 1.16 2.35 20.52
C ASP A 102 1.41 3.08 21.84
N SER A 103 1.45 2.35 22.95
CA SER A 103 1.65 2.96 24.26
C SER A 103 3.07 3.46 24.53
N THR A 104 4.04 2.95 23.79
CA THR A 104 5.46 3.30 23.93
C THR A 104 5.87 4.39 22.95
N TYR A 105 5.32 4.31 21.72
CA TYR A 105 5.58 5.24 20.63
C TYR A 105 4.26 5.76 20.06
N PRO A 106 3.50 6.54 20.85
CA PRO A 106 2.19 7.01 20.41
C PRO A 106 2.33 8.03 19.28
N LEU A 107 1.37 8.01 18.36
CA LEU A 107 1.14 9.11 17.44
C LEU A 107 0.19 10.11 18.08
N CYS A 108 0.17 11.32 17.57
CA CYS A 108 -0.77 12.35 18.01
C CYS A 108 -1.81 12.65 16.93
N VAL A 109 -2.90 13.25 17.38
CA VAL A 109 -3.95 13.78 16.53
C VAL A 109 -3.74 15.28 16.42
N LYS A 110 -3.57 15.77 15.19
CA LYS A 110 -3.40 17.18 14.87
C LYS A 110 -4.49 17.65 13.91
N GLU A 111 -4.67 18.95 13.80
CA GLU A 111 -5.45 19.56 12.73
C GLU A 111 -4.50 19.98 11.61
N ASP A 112 -4.92 19.78 10.37
CA ASP A 112 -4.20 20.29 9.21
C ASP A 112 -4.53 21.77 8.96
N SER A 113 -3.95 22.34 7.91
CA SER A 113 -4.19 23.74 7.52
C SER A 113 -5.64 24.04 7.11
N SER A 114 -6.42 23.01 6.82
CA SER A 114 -7.85 23.11 6.48
C SER A 114 -8.77 22.91 7.70
N GLY A 115 -8.20 22.58 8.87
CA GLY A 115 -8.92 22.24 10.07
C GLY A 115 -9.41 20.77 10.11
N ASP A 116 -8.90 19.93 9.21
CA ASP A 116 -9.20 18.51 9.20
C ASP A 116 -8.29 17.75 10.19
N THR A 117 -8.86 16.75 10.84
CA THR A 117 -8.13 15.92 11.80
C THR A 117 -7.20 14.96 11.09
N VAL A 118 -5.93 14.95 11.47
CA VAL A 118 -4.88 14.12 10.88
C VAL A 118 -4.10 13.38 11.97
N LEU A 119 -3.53 12.24 11.58
CA LEU A 119 -2.63 11.45 12.43
C LEU A 119 -1.18 11.80 12.07
N ALA A 120 -0.37 12.15 13.06
CA ALA A 120 1.00 12.60 12.86
C ALA A 120 1.92 12.17 14.00
N LEU A 121 3.24 12.34 13.81
CA LEU A 121 4.19 12.33 14.92
C LEU A 121 3.97 13.55 15.81
N ASP A 122 4.22 13.40 17.10
CA ASP A 122 4.21 14.51 18.05
C ASP A 122 5.49 15.35 17.87
N THR A 123 5.46 16.20 16.86
CA THR A 123 6.55 17.12 16.53
C THR A 123 6.19 18.52 16.99
N ILE A 124 7.20 19.33 17.32
CA ILE A 124 7.00 20.75 17.60
C ILE A 124 6.84 21.45 16.27
N THR A 125 5.61 21.74 15.90
CA THR A 125 5.30 22.35 14.60
C THR A 125 4.99 23.84 14.67
N ASP A 126 4.60 24.36 15.85
CA ASP A 126 4.34 25.79 16.06
C ASP A 126 4.46 26.17 17.54
N PHE A 127 4.17 27.43 17.82
CA PHE A 127 4.24 28.00 19.18
C PHE A 127 3.14 27.46 20.10
N ASP A 128 2.02 27.02 19.57
CA ASP A 128 0.90 26.48 20.35
C ASP A 128 1.17 25.05 20.85
N ASP A 129 2.16 24.35 20.27
CA ASP A 129 2.63 23.06 20.76
C ASP A 129 3.42 23.17 22.08
N THR A 130 3.67 24.39 22.56
CA THR A 130 4.33 24.64 23.84
C THR A 130 3.29 24.78 24.95
N VAL A 131 3.36 23.94 25.97
CA VAL A 131 2.51 24.05 27.17
C VAL A 131 3.20 24.95 28.19
N GLY A 132 2.68 26.14 28.41
CA GLY A 132 3.20 27.08 29.42
C GLY A 132 3.42 28.50 28.90
N ASN A 133 3.91 29.37 29.77
CA ASN A 133 4.27 30.74 29.38
C ASN A 133 5.60 30.76 28.64
N TRP A 134 5.72 31.64 27.66
CA TRP A 134 6.95 31.93 26.90
C TRP A 134 8.20 32.14 27.76
N ASP A 135 8.01 32.76 28.93
CA ASP A 135 9.05 33.05 29.90
C ASP A 135 9.58 31.80 30.63
N SER A 136 8.90 30.66 30.48
CA SER A 136 9.29 29.39 31.11
C SER A 136 9.93 28.39 30.15
N VAL A 137 10.10 28.76 28.86
CA VAL A 137 10.75 27.91 27.88
C VAL A 137 12.26 28.14 27.98
N GLU A 138 12.95 27.26 28.70
CA GLU A 138 14.41 27.26 28.71
C GLU A 138 14.93 26.57 27.44
N GLY A 139 15.78 27.25 26.69
CA GLY A 139 16.47 26.70 25.54
C GLY A 139 16.53 27.64 24.35
N ASN A 140 17.23 27.23 23.34
CA ASN A 140 17.32 27.99 22.11
C ASN A 140 16.05 27.78 21.28
N PHE A 141 15.31 28.84 21.07
CA PHE A 141 14.06 28.85 20.35
C PHE A 141 14.18 28.33 18.91
N GLU A 142 15.36 28.47 18.32
CA GLU A 142 15.66 28.05 16.96
C GLU A 142 15.86 26.55 16.81
N LEU A 143 16.13 25.84 17.90
CA LEU A 143 16.49 24.42 17.86
C LEU A 143 15.49 23.51 18.56
N GLY A 144 14.32 24.04 18.97
CA GLY A 144 13.36 23.21 19.73
C GLY A 144 14.00 22.60 20.97
N GLY A 145 14.89 23.33 21.65
CA GLY A 145 15.57 22.95 22.88
C GLY A 145 16.22 21.58 22.84
N THR A 146 17.50 21.51 22.61
CA THR A 146 18.29 20.28 22.82
C THR A 146 18.48 19.96 24.29
N ASP A 147 17.95 20.75 25.19
CA ASP A 147 18.02 20.47 26.62
C ASP A 147 16.90 19.48 27.01
N THR A 148 17.23 18.21 26.90
CA THR A 148 16.37 17.09 27.28
C THR A 148 16.23 16.92 28.78
N THR A 149 16.89 17.74 29.60
CA THR A 149 17.00 17.46 31.05
C THR A 149 16.13 18.33 31.94
N SER A 150 15.62 19.46 31.44
CA SER A 150 15.04 20.46 32.36
C SER A 150 13.68 21.01 31.96
N ASN A 151 13.09 20.69 30.79
CA ASN A 151 11.87 21.33 30.38
C ASN A 151 10.67 20.36 30.39
N PRO A 152 9.78 20.44 31.39
CA PRO A 152 8.60 19.58 31.49
C PRO A 152 7.50 19.94 30.48
N THR A 153 7.69 20.97 29.67
CA THR A 153 6.68 21.53 28.77
C THR A 153 6.67 20.90 27.37
N TYR A 154 7.67 20.13 27.02
CA TYR A 154 7.67 19.41 25.75
C TYR A 154 7.26 17.96 25.99
N SER A 155 6.26 17.50 25.25
CA SER A 155 5.95 16.08 25.23
C SER A 155 7.21 15.33 24.75
N THR A 156 7.74 14.49 25.63
CA THR A 156 8.91 13.66 25.29
C THR A 156 8.51 12.43 24.48
N ALA A 157 7.23 12.26 24.22
CA ALA A 157 6.67 11.00 23.76
C ALA A 157 7.12 10.57 22.37
N ASN A 158 7.56 11.48 21.49
CA ASN A 158 7.95 11.11 20.11
C ASN A 158 9.12 11.90 19.54
N ARG A 159 9.99 12.42 20.41
CA ARG A 159 11.24 13.06 19.96
C ARG A 159 12.19 12.11 19.24
N ASP A 160 11.99 10.81 19.41
CA ASP A 160 12.81 9.78 18.75
C ASP A 160 12.45 9.56 17.28
N GLY A 161 11.58 10.39 16.73
CA GLY A 161 11.23 10.32 15.33
C GLY A 161 10.53 9.02 14.92
N LEU A 162 9.81 8.39 15.84
CA LEU A 162 9.17 7.10 15.61
C LEU A 162 7.79 7.06 16.29
N GLY A 163 6.77 6.68 15.53
CA GLY A 163 5.43 6.46 16.07
C GLY A 163 4.69 5.37 15.33
N TYR A 164 3.76 4.72 16.04
CA TYR A 164 2.96 3.62 15.52
C TYR A 164 1.48 3.82 15.77
N TYR A 165 0.69 3.41 14.78
CA TYR A 165 -0.75 3.29 14.83
C TYR A 165 -1.15 1.90 14.40
N ASP A 166 -1.79 1.12 15.28
CA ASP A 166 -2.32 -0.20 14.97
C ASP A 166 -3.71 -0.07 14.35
N PHE A 167 -3.93 -0.70 13.20
CA PHE A 167 -5.25 -0.70 12.56
C PHE A 167 -6.28 -1.35 13.49
N ALA A 168 -7.44 -0.72 13.62
CA ALA A 168 -8.57 -1.28 14.34
C ALA A 168 -9.08 -2.56 13.68
N ASN A 169 -8.94 -2.63 12.37
CA ASN A 169 -9.42 -3.73 11.56
C ASN A 169 -8.29 -4.69 11.18
N SER A 170 -8.59 -5.97 11.21
CA SER A 170 -7.67 -7.06 10.85
C SER A 170 -8.31 -7.96 9.80
N ILE A 171 -7.51 -8.79 9.16
CA ILE A 171 -7.99 -9.78 8.19
C ILE A 171 -7.96 -11.17 8.80
N SER A 172 -9.08 -11.89 8.67
CA SER A 172 -9.21 -13.31 9.01
C SER A 172 -9.76 -14.09 7.83
N LEU A 173 -9.00 -15.06 7.35
CA LEU A 173 -9.38 -15.93 6.23
C LEU A 173 -9.92 -17.28 6.74
N SER A 174 -10.70 -17.98 5.91
CA SER A 174 -11.23 -19.32 6.23
C SER A 174 -10.15 -20.40 6.32
N GLY A 175 -8.96 -20.16 5.76
CA GLY A 175 -7.80 -21.04 5.75
C GLY A 175 -6.53 -20.26 5.46
N ILE A 176 -5.43 -20.98 5.28
CA ILE A 176 -4.15 -20.39 4.88
C ILE A 176 -4.17 -20.21 3.36
N PHE A 177 -3.94 -18.98 2.90
CA PHE A 177 -3.90 -18.63 1.48
C PHE A 177 -2.75 -17.67 1.19
N ASP A 178 -2.30 -17.72 -0.06
CA ASP A 178 -1.41 -16.70 -0.60
C ASP A 178 -2.24 -15.45 -0.96
N GLY A 179 -1.89 -14.33 -0.36
CA GLY A 179 -2.57 -13.04 -0.57
C GLY A 179 -1.60 -11.90 -0.86
N THR A 180 -1.92 -11.08 -1.83
CA THR A 180 -1.19 -9.85 -2.13
C THR A 180 -1.82 -8.70 -1.38
N VAL A 181 -1.02 -8.04 -0.57
CA VAL A 181 -1.44 -6.94 0.29
C VAL A 181 -0.96 -5.62 -0.30
N GLN A 182 -1.88 -4.69 -0.50
CA GLN A 182 -1.62 -3.37 -1.08
C GLN A 182 -2.08 -2.28 -0.12
N PRO A 183 -1.15 -1.60 0.58
CA PRO A 183 -1.49 -0.46 1.42
C PRO A 183 -1.72 0.79 0.57
N THR A 184 -2.63 1.63 1.02
CA THR A 184 -2.83 2.99 0.52
C THR A 184 -2.79 3.94 1.71
N ILE A 185 -1.93 4.93 1.63
CA ILE A 185 -1.80 6.00 2.62
C ILE A 185 -2.14 7.29 1.91
N THR A 186 -3.09 8.04 2.45
CA THR A 186 -3.38 9.40 1.99
C THR A 186 -2.70 10.36 2.95
N LEU A 187 -1.90 11.25 2.41
CA LEU A 187 -1.13 12.22 3.15
C LEU A 187 -1.59 13.62 2.78
N ASP A 188 -1.62 14.47 3.78
CA ASP A 188 -1.50 15.90 3.62
C ASP A 188 -0.04 16.25 3.92
N HIS A 189 0.69 16.70 2.91
CA HIS A 189 2.10 17.01 3.06
C HIS A 189 2.27 18.42 3.58
N GLU A 190 2.66 18.56 4.83
CA GLU A 190 3.42 19.72 5.29
C GLU A 190 4.79 19.25 5.78
N ASP A 191 5.76 19.32 4.92
CA ASP A 191 7.15 19.40 5.36
C ASP A 191 7.44 20.88 5.59
N PRO A 192 7.69 21.34 6.81
CA PRO A 192 7.95 22.74 7.09
C PRO A 192 9.19 23.28 6.38
N TYR A 193 10.06 22.41 5.87
CA TYR A 193 11.21 22.81 5.05
C TYR A 193 10.85 23.05 3.59
N ASP A 194 9.74 22.48 3.10
CA ASP A 194 9.28 22.70 1.73
C ASP A 194 8.43 23.98 1.56
N GLN A 195 8.09 24.67 2.64
CA GLN A 195 7.20 25.82 2.60
C GLN A 195 7.93 27.11 2.99
N PHE A 196 8.32 27.87 2.00
CA PHE A 196 8.92 29.19 2.17
C PHE A 196 8.04 30.19 2.95
N ASP A 197 6.73 30.09 2.85
CA ASP A 197 5.74 30.98 3.44
C ASP A 197 5.08 30.45 4.70
N SER A 198 5.53 29.32 5.24
CA SER A 198 4.90 28.69 6.40
C SER A 198 4.91 29.53 7.68
N GLY A 199 5.50 30.75 7.62
CA GLY A 199 5.54 31.68 8.76
C GLY A 199 6.30 31.16 9.98
N ARG A 200 6.98 30.04 9.86
CA ARG A 200 7.58 29.30 10.96
C ARG A 200 9.00 29.73 11.28
N GLY A 201 9.23 31.00 11.27
CA GLY A 201 10.34 31.61 11.98
C GLY A 201 11.75 31.18 11.57
N PHE A 202 11.93 30.57 10.40
CA PHE A 202 13.26 30.46 9.80
C PHE A 202 13.59 31.81 9.23
N ALA A 203 14.16 32.60 10.08
CA ALA A 203 14.19 34.00 9.95
C ALA A 203 15.21 34.50 8.92
N PHE A 204 15.95 33.62 8.29
CA PHE A 204 17.07 34.07 7.48
C PHE A 204 17.15 33.33 6.16
N PHE A 205 17.11 34.06 5.08
CA PHE A 205 17.28 33.61 3.70
C PHE A 205 18.62 32.91 3.41
N ASP A 206 19.51 32.83 4.39
CA ASP A 206 20.82 32.25 4.30
C ASP A 206 21.04 31.07 5.25
N ASP A 207 20.00 30.54 5.87
CA ASP A 207 20.11 29.32 6.65
C ASP A 207 20.41 28.14 5.70
N ALA A 208 21.56 27.51 5.93
CA ALA A 208 22.03 26.40 5.11
C ALA A 208 21.10 25.14 5.20
N HIS A 209 20.13 25.13 6.11
CA HIS A 209 19.20 24.03 6.36
C HIS A 209 17.80 24.27 5.78
N ALA A 210 17.51 25.47 5.29
CA ALA A 210 16.25 25.80 4.65
C ALA A 210 16.54 26.59 3.36
N PRO A 211 16.98 25.95 2.29
CA PRO A 211 17.24 26.64 1.04
C PRO A 211 15.95 27.25 0.53
N PHE A 212 16.07 28.48 0.08
CA PHE A 212 14.99 29.33 -0.46
C PHE A 212 14.17 28.68 -1.59
N ASP A 213 14.62 27.58 -2.11
CA ASP A 213 14.10 26.89 -3.28
C ASP A 213 13.26 25.65 -2.97
N GLY A 214 12.99 25.35 -1.68
CA GLY A 214 12.19 24.17 -1.31
C GLY A 214 12.78 22.85 -1.78
N SER A 215 14.08 22.76 -1.94
CA SER A 215 14.77 21.62 -2.55
C SER A 215 15.29 20.59 -1.53
N GLU A 216 14.98 20.74 -0.25
CA GLU A 216 15.40 19.79 0.76
C GLU A 216 14.66 18.44 0.58
N PRO A 217 15.35 17.32 0.79
CA PRO A 217 14.69 16.03 0.82
C PRO A 217 13.70 15.96 1.97
N SER A 218 12.57 15.29 1.77
CA SER A 218 11.61 15.05 2.84
C SER A 218 12.28 14.32 4.00
N HIS A 219 12.14 14.85 5.20
CA HIS A 219 12.62 14.27 6.44
C HIS A 219 11.56 13.41 7.15
N ALA A 220 10.35 13.34 6.58
CA ALA A 220 9.25 12.57 7.12
C ALA A 220 8.98 11.31 6.27
N PHE A 221 8.92 10.18 6.93
CA PHE A 221 8.75 8.88 6.28
C PHE A 221 7.56 8.13 6.86
N HIS A 222 6.89 7.36 6.02
CA HIS A 222 5.74 6.57 6.40
C HIS A 222 5.78 5.19 5.76
N LYS A 223 5.35 4.17 6.51
CA LYS A 223 5.21 2.80 6.01
C LYS A 223 4.05 2.09 6.68
N VAL A 224 3.35 1.26 5.93
CA VAL A 224 2.45 0.27 6.49
C VAL A 224 3.21 -1.03 6.69
N GLN A 225 3.02 -1.63 7.84
CA GLN A 225 3.60 -2.91 8.22
C GLN A 225 2.51 -3.97 8.36
N ILE A 226 2.88 -5.22 8.17
CA ILE A 226 2.01 -6.38 8.35
C ILE A 226 2.62 -7.35 9.35
N ALA A 227 1.78 -7.90 10.21
CA ALA A 227 2.09 -9.08 11.01
C ALA A 227 1.11 -10.19 10.65
N VAL A 228 1.63 -11.38 10.35
CA VAL A 228 0.84 -12.52 9.89
C VAL A 228 0.95 -13.71 10.83
N SER A 229 -0.12 -14.52 10.86
CA SER A 229 -0.15 -15.78 11.61
C SER A 229 -1.06 -16.80 10.91
N ASN A 230 -0.76 -18.07 11.10
CA ASN A 230 -1.57 -19.19 10.62
C ASN A 230 -2.46 -19.80 11.72
N THR A 231 -2.26 -19.42 12.97
CA THR A 231 -2.92 -19.98 14.16
C THR A 231 -3.99 -19.06 14.75
N SER A 232 -3.64 -17.84 15.08
CA SER A 232 -4.57 -16.85 15.65
C SER A 232 -4.13 -15.42 15.38
N LEU A 233 -5.05 -14.45 15.52
CA LEU A 233 -4.70 -13.03 15.49
C LEU A 233 -3.76 -12.63 16.63
N GLY A 234 -3.83 -13.32 17.77
CA GLY A 234 -2.94 -13.07 18.92
C GLY A 234 -1.48 -13.37 18.63
N ASP A 235 -1.23 -14.35 17.75
CA ASP A 235 0.12 -14.78 17.37
C ASP A 235 0.74 -13.92 16.25
N ALA A 236 -0.05 -13.03 15.62
CA ALA A 236 0.43 -12.06 14.66
C ALA A 236 1.08 -10.86 15.39
N THR A 237 2.33 -11.02 15.79
CA THR A 237 3.08 -10.06 16.64
C THR A 237 4.34 -9.50 15.98
N THR A 238 4.89 -10.18 14.98
CA THR A 238 6.09 -9.72 14.28
C THR A 238 5.72 -8.92 13.05
N TYR A 239 5.92 -7.61 13.13
CA TYR A 239 5.63 -6.68 12.03
C TYR A 239 6.79 -6.57 11.07
N GLN A 240 6.48 -6.55 9.77
CA GLN A 240 7.42 -6.31 8.68
C GLN A 240 6.85 -5.27 7.71
N ASP A 241 7.71 -4.48 7.08
CA ASP A 241 7.30 -3.47 6.10
C ASP A 241 6.63 -4.14 4.90
N ILE A 242 5.49 -3.61 4.46
CA ILE A 242 4.84 -4.05 3.24
C ILE A 242 5.54 -3.37 2.06
N SER A 243 6.18 -4.16 1.21
CA SER A 243 6.52 -3.71 -0.12
C SER A 243 5.24 -3.71 -0.98
N SER A 244 5.12 -2.76 -1.90
CA SER A 244 3.89 -2.42 -2.64
C SER A 244 3.21 -3.57 -3.41
N SER A 245 3.79 -4.76 -3.43
CA SER A 245 3.26 -5.94 -4.14
C SER A 245 3.77 -7.26 -3.57
N ALA A 246 4.01 -7.37 -2.28
CA ALA A 246 4.47 -8.62 -1.68
C ALA A 246 3.29 -9.59 -1.47
N THR A 247 3.48 -10.83 -1.88
CA THR A 247 2.59 -11.94 -1.55
C THR A 247 2.97 -12.49 -0.18
N HIS A 248 1.99 -12.61 0.69
CA HIS A 248 2.12 -13.18 2.01
C HIS A 248 1.22 -14.41 2.13
N GLN A 249 1.73 -15.43 2.79
CA GLN A 249 0.98 -16.64 3.11
C GLN A 249 0.47 -16.54 4.55
N PHE A 250 -0.84 -16.46 4.72
CA PHE A 250 -1.43 -16.31 6.05
C PHE A 250 -2.90 -16.74 6.12
N ARG A 251 -3.35 -16.93 7.36
CA ARG A 251 -4.75 -17.00 7.74
C ARG A 251 -5.22 -15.74 8.44
N TYR A 252 -4.35 -15.13 9.25
CA TYR A 252 -4.64 -13.93 10.04
C TYR A 252 -3.59 -12.87 9.75
N ALA A 253 -4.03 -11.63 9.57
CA ALA A 253 -3.14 -10.49 9.39
C ALA A 253 -3.61 -9.28 10.20
N LYS A 254 -2.64 -8.61 10.83
CA LYS A 254 -2.77 -7.29 11.45
C LYS A 254 -1.91 -6.29 10.69
N PHE A 255 -2.31 -5.03 10.76
CA PHE A 255 -1.61 -3.95 10.08
C PHE A 255 -1.25 -2.86 11.06
N ARG A 256 -0.17 -2.15 10.78
CA ARG A 256 0.31 -1.03 11.56
C ARG A 256 0.92 0.01 10.64
N LEU A 257 0.57 1.28 10.86
CA LEU A 257 1.30 2.40 10.29
C LEU A 257 2.53 2.68 11.14
N ARG A 258 3.66 2.88 10.51
CA ARG A 258 4.87 3.43 11.11
C ARG A 258 5.17 4.77 10.48
N LEU A 259 5.26 5.80 11.31
CA LEU A 259 5.80 7.10 10.94
C LEU A 259 7.18 7.25 11.54
N THR A 260 8.09 7.80 10.77
CA THR A 260 9.44 8.15 11.23
C THR A 260 9.84 9.49 10.65
N ASN A 261 10.71 10.20 11.34
CA ASN A 261 11.41 11.35 10.81
C ASN A 261 12.89 11.26 11.20
N ASP A 262 13.73 11.96 10.49
CA ASP A 262 15.13 12.22 10.83
C ASP A 262 15.35 13.68 11.28
N ASP A 263 14.28 14.45 11.35
CA ASP A 263 14.21 15.78 11.93
C ASP A 263 12.94 15.90 12.80
N TYR A 264 13.11 16.31 14.06
CA TYR A 264 12.03 16.46 15.04
C TYR A 264 10.99 17.54 14.69
N LYS A 265 11.23 18.33 13.64
CA LYS A 265 10.31 19.37 13.17
C LYS A 265 9.35 18.87 12.08
N THR A 266 9.63 17.73 11.48
CA THR A 266 8.87 17.22 10.35
C THR A 266 8.00 16.04 10.72
N SER A 267 6.83 15.95 10.14
CA SER A 267 5.93 14.80 10.28
C SER A 267 5.10 14.59 9.03
N SER A 268 4.91 13.34 8.66
CA SER A 268 3.86 13.00 7.69
C SER A 268 2.50 13.13 8.36
N LYS A 269 1.60 13.92 7.78
CA LYS A 269 0.20 14.05 8.20
C LYS A 269 -0.65 13.06 7.42
N VAL A 270 -1.21 12.09 8.11
CA VAL A 270 -1.99 11.01 7.50
C VAL A 270 -3.48 11.29 7.65
N THR A 271 -4.15 11.44 6.52
CA THR A 271 -5.60 11.70 6.42
C THR A 271 -6.40 10.46 6.08
N GLY A 272 -5.77 9.40 5.58
CA GLY A 272 -6.44 8.16 5.24
C GLY A 272 -5.50 6.98 5.16
N LEU A 273 -6.00 5.83 5.63
CA LEU A 273 -5.31 4.56 5.61
C LEU A 273 -6.23 3.47 5.10
N SER A 274 -5.74 2.66 4.19
CA SER A 274 -6.42 1.42 3.81
C SER A 274 -5.43 0.35 3.41
N VAL A 275 -5.87 -0.90 3.54
CA VAL A 275 -5.14 -2.06 3.05
C VAL A 275 -6.10 -2.92 2.26
N LYS A 276 -5.74 -3.20 1.03
CA LYS A 276 -6.47 -4.05 0.11
C LYS A 276 -5.80 -5.41 0.02
N LEU A 277 -6.60 -6.47 0.17
CA LEU A 277 -6.17 -7.84 -0.03
C LEU A 277 -6.69 -8.34 -1.38
N GLY A 278 -5.78 -8.78 -2.25
CA GLY A 278 -6.07 -9.48 -3.49
C GLY A 278 -5.57 -10.90 -3.46
N MET A 279 -6.27 -11.80 -4.14
CA MET A 279 -5.84 -13.19 -4.38
C MET A 279 -5.76 -13.46 -5.87
N GLU A 280 -4.72 -14.21 -6.27
CA GLU A 280 -4.49 -14.55 -7.67
C GLU A 280 -5.63 -15.40 -8.24
N ASN A 281 -6.09 -15.02 -9.44
CA ASN A 281 -7.03 -15.81 -10.22
C ASN A 281 -6.32 -17.01 -10.80
N ARG A 282 -6.93 -18.17 -10.66
CA ARG A 282 -6.38 -19.43 -11.16
C ARG A 282 -7.44 -20.34 -11.78
N THR A 283 -6.95 -21.31 -12.51
CA THR A 283 -7.75 -22.33 -13.16
C THR A 283 -7.28 -23.70 -12.69
N ALA A 284 -8.23 -24.56 -12.37
CA ALA A 284 -8.00 -25.99 -12.19
C ALA A 284 -8.75 -26.75 -13.29
N SER A 285 -8.16 -27.78 -13.84
CA SER A 285 -8.76 -28.58 -14.92
C SER A 285 -8.46 -30.05 -14.75
N GLY A 286 -9.28 -30.87 -15.34
CA GLY A 286 -9.05 -32.29 -15.51
C GLY A 286 -9.61 -32.74 -16.84
N ALA A 287 -8.94 -33.69 -17.47
CA ALA A 287 -9.31 -34.24 -18.76
C ALA A 287 -9.49 -35.76 -18.69
N ASP A 288 -10.33 -36.31 -19.58
CA ASP A 288 -10.57 -37.70 -19.77
C ASP A 288 -11.01 -38.44 -18.48
N ILE A 289 -11.83 -37.78 -17.67
CA ILE A 289 -12.29 -38.38 -16.40
C ILE A 289 -13.45 -39.30 -16.66
N VAL A 290 -13.29 -40.56 -16.26
CA VAL A 290 -14.35 -41.56 -16.34
C VAL A 290 -15.28 -41.44 -15.11
N SER A 291 -16.58 -41.23 -15.37
CA SER A 291 -17.56 -40.99 -14.31
C SER A 291 -17.96 -42.27 -13.55
N GLY A 292 -17.96 -43.42 -14.21
CA GLY A 292 -18.70 -44.60 -13.75
C GLY A 292 -20.22 -44.41 -13.85
N THR A 293 -20.97 -45.40 -13.37
CA THR A 293 -22.45 -45.37 -13.42
C THR A 293 -23.08 -44.68 -12.20
N GLY A 294 -22.28 -44.21 -11.25
CA GLY A 294 -22.75 -43.52 -10.03
C GLY A 294 -22.34 -42.07 -10.01
N THR A 295 -22.38 -41.48 -8.82
CA THR A 295 -21.89 -40.13 -8.60
C THR A 295 -20.37 -40.13 -8.49
N LYS A 296 -19.72 -39.38 -9.39
CA LYS A 296 -18.27 -39.15 -9.38
C LYS A 296 -17.94 -37.93 -8.59
N ALA A 297 -17.13 -38.09 -7.54
CA ALA A 297 -16.53 -36.94 -6.86
C ALA A 297 -15.22 -36.52 -7.55
N VAL A 298 -15.05 -35.24 -7.73
CA VAL A 298 -13.85 -34.59 -8.27
C VAL A 298 -13.31 -33.64 -7.23
N THR A 299 -12.07 -33.84 -6.80
CA THR A 299 -11.37 -32.98 -5.85
C THR A 299 -10.34 -32.14 -6.60
N PHE A 300 -10.32 -30.83 -6.36
CA PHE A 300 -9.27 -29.97 -6.89
C PHE A 300 -7.95 -30.21 -6.15
N ALA A 301 -6.83 -30.16 -6.87
CA ALA A 301 -5.50 -30.39 -6.27
C ALA A 301 -5.22 -29.40 -5.12
N ASN A 302 -5.60 -28.14 -5.30
CA ASN A 302 -5.56 -27.09 -4.27
C ASN A 302 -6.96 -26.49 -4.13
N ALA A 303 -7.39 -26.18 -2.92
CA ALA A 303 -8.65 -25.51 -2.69
C ALA A 303 -8.65 -24.09 -3.23
N PHE A 304 -9.77 -23.60 -3.76
CA PHE A 304 -10.01 -22.20 -4.03
C PHE A 304 -10.41 -21.47 -2.73
N TYR A 305 -10.29 -20.16 -2.71
CA TYR A 305 -10.81 -19.38 -1.58
C TYR A 305 -12.35 -19.41 -1.51
N ALA A 306 -12.98 -19.33 -2.66
CA ALA A 306 -14.43 -19.41 -2.80
C ALA A 306 -14.81 -20.47 -3.85
N THR A 307 -16.07 -20.88 -3.90
CA THR A 307 -16.56 -21.82 -4.88
C THR A 307 -16.34 -21.30 -6.31
N PRO A 308 -15.53 -21.99 -7.15
CA PRO A 308 -15.18 -21.50 -8.49
C PRO A 308 -16.34 -21.63 -9.48
N SER A 309 -16.25 -20.92 -10.59
CA SER A 309 -17.08 -21.19 -11.77
C SER A 309 -16.62 -22.50 -12.41
N LEU A 310 -17.57 -23.35 -12.83
CA LEU A 310 -17.29 -24.68 -13.36
C LEU A 310 -17.88 -24.83 -14.77
N GLY A 311 -17.07 -25.22 -15.72
CA GLY A 311 -17.45 -25.70 -17.03
C GLY A 311 -17.15 -27.18 -17.16
N VAL A 312 -18.06 -27.93 -17.77
CA VAL A 312 -17.90 -29.36 -18.04
C VAL A 312 -18.15 -29.61 -19.52
N ALA A 313 -17.26 -30.35 -20.15
CA ALA A 313 -17.40 -30.84 -21.52
C ALA A 313 -17.47 -32.38 -21.49
N VAL A 314 -18.50 -32.95 -22.07
CA VAL A 314 -18.70 -34.40 -22.08
C VAL A 314 -18.41 -34.97 -23.48
N GLN A 315 -17.58 -35.99 -23.56
CA GLN A 315 -17.05 -36.50 -24.84
C GLN A 315 -17.98 -37.51 -25.52
N ASN A 316 -18.73 -38.30 -24.79
CA ASN A 316 -19.45 -39.48 -25.30
C ASN A 316 -20.91 -39.54 -24.87
N MET A 317 -21.61 -38.42 -24.90
CA MET A 317 -23.06 -38.34 -24.63
C MET A 317 -23.86 -39.08 -25.69
N ALA A 318 -24.79 -39.93 -25.27
CA ALA A 318 -25.79 -40.49 -26.14
C ALA A 318 -27.07 -39.67 -26.12
N SER A 319 -27.95 -39.91 -27.10
CA SER A 319 -29.24 -39.21 -27.16
C SER A 319 -30.08 -39.50 -25.94
N GLY A 320 -30.54 -38.46 -25.25
CA GLY A 320 -31.33 -38.56 -24.03
C GLY A 320 -30.53 -38.65 -22.73
N ASP A 321 -29.22 -38.62 -22.81
CA ASP A 321 -28.40 -38.50 -21.62
C ASP A 321 -28.42 -37.10 -21.02
N THR A 322 -28.41 -37.03 -19.72
CA THR A 322 -28.31 -35.79 -18.95
C THR A 322 -27.28 -35.96 -17.82
N TYR A 323 -26.79 -34.85 -17.29
CA TYR A 323 -25.92 -34.86 -16.10
C TYR A 323 -26.36 -33.84 -15.08
N THR A 324 -26.03 -34.12 -13.83
CA THR A 324 -26.28 -33.23 -12.69
C THR A 324 -24.98 -32.97 -11.95
N ILE A 325 -24.69 -31.70 -11.70
CA ILE A 325 -23.57 -31.29 -10.82
C ILE A 325 -24.14 -31.02 -9.43
N SER A 326 -23.53 -31.63 -8.42
CA SER A 326 -23.89 -31.45 -7.02
C SER A 326 -22.65 -31.22 -6.15
N SER A 327 -22.86 -30.87 -4.89
CA SER A 327 -21.77 -30.66 -3.89
C SER A 327 -20.64 -29.74 -4.37
N LYS A 328 -20.99 -28.75 -5.18
CA LYS A 328 -20.01 -27.77 -5.68
C LYS A 328 -19.51 -26.92 -4.55
N SER A 329 -18.20 -26.90 -4.35
CA SER A 329 -17.50 -26.21 -3.24
C SER A 329 -16.14 -25.65 -3.70
N ALA A 330 -15.44 -25.02 -2.79
CA ALA A 330 -14.07 -24.56 -3.02
C ALA A 330 -13.05 -25.70 -3.23
N THR A 331 -13.37 -26.90 -2.77
CA THR A 331 -12.47 -28.07 -2.81
C THR A 331 -12.79 -29.06 -3.92
N GLY A 332 -13.97 -28.95 -4.57
CA GLY A 332 -14.37 -29.89 -5.61
C GLY A 332 -15.85 -29.85 -5.93
N PHE A 333 -16.31 -30.85 -6.66
CA PHE A 333 -17.70 -31.03 -7.04
C PHE A 333 -18.02 -32.53 -7.24
N SER A 334 -19.29 -32.85 -7.33
CA SER A 334 -19.76 -34.16 -7.72
C SER A 334 -20.56 -34.08 -9.00
N ILE A 335 -20.48 -35.10 -9.86
CA ILE A 335 -21.22 -35.21 -11.11
C ILE A 335 -21.80 -36.60 -11.28
N ALA A 336 -23.02 -36.70 -11.78
CA ALA A 336 -23.64 -37.95 -12.11
C ALA A 336 -24.31 -37.86 -13.50
N PHE A 337 -24.22 -38.91 -14.26
CA PHE A 337 -24.81 -39.04 -15.59
C PHE A 337 -25.92 -40.06 -15.57
N VAL A 338 -27.02 -39.75 -16.23
CA VAL A 338 -28.16 -40.70 -16.38
C VAL A 338 -28.66 -40.67 -17.83
N ASN A 339 -29.18 -41.82 -18.27
CA ASN A 339 -29.81 -41.91 -19.57
C ASN A 339 -31.30 -41.48 -19.53
N SER A 340 -32.02 -41.60 -20.66
CA SER A 340 -33.43 -41.28 -20.77
C SER A 340 -34.36 -42.05 -19.86
N SER A 341 -33.91 -43.19 -19.32
CA SER A 341 -34.63 -44.01 -18.33
C SER A 341 -34.24 -43.72 -16.89
N ALA A 342 -33.52 -42.61 -16.66
CA ALA A 342 -32.96 -42.23 -15.35
C ALA A 342 -32.01 -43.26 -14.74
N SER A 343 -31.45 -44.14 -15.53
CA SER A 343 -30.43 -45.11 -15.09
C SER A 343 -29.04 -44.49 -15.21
N GLY A 344 -28.17 -44.73 -14.21
CA GLY A 344 -26.78 -44.24 -14.21
C GLY A 344 -25.98 -44.83 -15.37
N VAL A 345 -25.26 -43.93 -16.08
CA VAL A 345 -24.43 -44.30 -17.24
C VAL A 345 -23.02 -43.76 -17.07
N ASP A 346 -22.07 -44.54 -17.60
CA ASP A 346 -20.66 -44.13 -17.60
C ASP A 346 -20.37 -43.20 -18.78
N ARG A 347 -19.76 -42.04 -18.48
CA ARG A 347 -19.37 -41.03 -19.47
C ARG A 347 -17.98 -40.51 -19.17
N THR A 348 -17.28 -40.10 -20.21
CA THR A 348 -15.99 -39.40 -20.11
C THR A 348 -16.20 -37.93 -20.22
N PHE A 349 -15.60 -37.16 -19.33
CA PHE A 349 -15.74 -35.72 -19.30
C PHE A 349 -14.46 -34.98 -18.94
N ASP A 350 -14.37 -33.75 -19.40
CA ASP A 350 -13.37 -32.78 -19.02
C ASP A 350 -14.02 -31.70 -18.15
N TYR A 351 -13.25 -31.06 -17.28
CA TYR A 351 -13.73 -29.89 -16.56
C TYR A 351 -12.70 -28.79 -16.54
N VAL A 352 -13.19 -27.55 -16.41
CA VAL A 352 -12.40 -26.35 -16.11
C VAL A 352 -13.12 -25.63 -14.96
N ALA A 353 -12.41 -25.45 -13.87
CA ALA A 353 -12.85 -24.66 -12.72
C ALA A 353 -12.03 -23.34 -12.69
N LYS A 354 -12.70 -22.18 -12.68
CA LYS A 354 -12.08 -20.87 -12.66
C LYS A 354 -12.50 -20.12 -11.40
N GLY A 355 -11.51 -19.71 -10.63
CA GLY A 355 -11.70 -19.02 -9.36
C GLY A 355 -10.42 -18.31 -8.92
N TYR A 356 -10.25 -18.10 -7.63
CA TYR A 356 -9.11 -17.39 -7.06
C TYR A 356 -8.68 -18.00 -5.71
N GLY A 357 -7.48 -17.62 -5.28
CA GLY A 357 -6.86 -18.09 -4.04
C GLY A 357 -6.14 -19.43 -4.22
N LEU A 358 -4.94 -19.49 -3.69
CA LEU A 358 -4.09 -20.66 -3.67
C LEU A 358 -3.83 -21.05 -2.21
N THR A 359 -4.18 -22.27 -1.85
CA THR A 359 -3.70 -22.89 -0.60
C THR A 359 -2.29 -23.42 -0.81
N PRO A 360 -1.40 -23.29 0.19
CA PRO A 360 -0.06 -23.84 0.12
C PRO A 360 -0.04 -25.33 -0.08
#